data_1b94804967e11a91a5148ff603e4bd86
#
_entry.id   1b94804967e11a91a5148ff603e4bd86
#
_cell.length_a   1.000
_cell.length_b   1.000
_cell.length_c   1.000
_cell.angle_alpha   90.00
_cell.angle_beta   90.00
_cell.angle_gamma   90.00
#
_symmetry.space_group_name_H-M   'P 1'
#
loop_
_entity.id
_entity.type
_entity.pdbx_description
1 polymer ?
#
loop_
_entity_poly.entity_id
_entity_poly.type
_entity_poly.pdbx_seq_one_letter_code
_entity_poly.pdbx_strand_id
1 'polypeptide(L)'
;MTREVVVVSGVRTAIGTYGGSLKDVPPTQLAALVVRESLARANVAGADVGHVVFGHVVNTEPKDMYLSRVAALDGGCGEGTPAYNVNRLCGSGLQAIVSASQSILLGDADIAIGGGAENMSRGPYASLATRWGARMGDTKMIDMVVGALHDPFQNIHMGVTAENIAAKWGISREEQDAIAVESHNRAQRATEAGYFKDQIVPVMLKSKKGEVAYTLDEHFRADCTLADMAKLKPVFIKENGTVTAGNASGINDAAAAVVLMEAATAKARGIKPLARLVAYAHAGVDPKYMGIGPVPATRLALQKAGLSVNDLDVIEANEAFAAQACAVTRDLGLDPAKVNPNGSGISLGHPVGATGALITVKAIHELHRVQGRYALVTMCIGGGPGIAAIFERL
;
A
#
# COMPACT_ATOMS: atom_id res chain seq x y z
N MET A 1 -26.05 -17.87 -10.09
CA MET A 1 -24.76 -18.29 -9.52
C MET A 1 -24.13 -17.07 -8.87
N THR A 2 -23.60 -17.17 -7.69
CA THR A 2 -22.84 -16.09 -7.05
C THR A 2 -21.54 -15.91 -7.83
N ARG A 3 -21.26 -14.68 -8.29
CA ARG A 3 -19.99 -14.34 -8.98
C ARG A 3 -18.84 -14.44 -7.98
N GLU A 4 -17.69 -14.93 -8.45
CA GLU A 4 -16.45 -14.97 -7.67
C GLU A 4 -15.38 -14.14 -8.36
N VAL A 5 -14.53 -13.47 -7.58
CA VAL A 5 -13.46 -12.64 -8.10
C VAL A 5 -12.12 -13.33 -7.91
N VAL A 6 -11.39 -13.48 -8.99
CA VAL A 6 -10.03 -14.01 -9.00
C VAL A 6 -9.03 -12.97 -9.46
N VAL A 7 -7.82 -13.05 -8.94
CA VAL A 7 -6.65 -12.27 -9.37
C VAL A 7 -5.91 -13.09 -10.41
N VAL A 8 -5.75 -12.55 -11.61
CA VAL A 8 -5.07 -13.25 -12.71
C VAL A 8 -3.67 -12.69 -13.00
N SER A 9 -3.36 -11.50 -12.49
CA SER A 9 -2.04 -10.88 -12.55
C SER A 9 -1.88 -9.85 -11.45
N GLY A 10 -0.64 -9.62 -11.02
CA GLY A 10 -0.29 -8.55 -10.07
C GLY A 10 1.17 -8.13 -10.22
N VAL A 11 1.40 -6.83 -10.36
CA VAL A 11 2.72 -6.24 -10.54
C VAL A 11 2.86 -4.94 -9.75
N ARG A 12 4.10 -4.55 -9.46
CA ARG A 12 4.45 -3.28 -8.81
C ARG A 12 5.71 -2.68 -9.40
N THR A 13 5.91 -1.40 -9.23
CA THR A 13 7.23 -0.80 -9.38
C THR A 13 8.11 -1.14 -8.17
N ALA A 14 9.41 -0.97 -8.29
CA ALA A 14 10.24 -0.79 -7.11
C ALA A 14 9.83 0.50 -6.38
N ILE A 15 10.03 0.52 -5.06
CA ILE A 15 9.62 1.63 -4.18
C ILE A 15 10.76 2.62 -4.06
N GLY A 16 10.51 3.88 -4.47
CA GLY A 16 11.43 4.99 -4.32
C GLY A 16 11.38 5.59 -2.92
N THR A 17 12.52 6.10 -2.43
CA THR A 17 12.57 6.90 -1.21
C THR A 17 12.26 8.37 -1.52
N TYR A 18 11.93 9.13 -0.48
CA TYR A 18 11.65 10.56 -0.61
C TYR A 18 12.83 11.34 -1.23
N GLY A 19 12.56 12.03 -2.32
CA GLY A 19 13.58 12.73 -3.09
C GLY A 19 14.55 11.81 -3.84
N GLY A 20 14.26 10.50 -3.90
CA GLY A 20 15.08 9.46 -4.53
C GLY A 20 14.85 9.30 -6.04
N SER A 21 15.03 8.09 -6.51
CA SER A 21 15.06 7.76 -7.95
C SER A 21 13.77 8.08 -8.69
N LEU A 22 12.62 7.96 -8.04
CA LEU A 22 11.30 8.18 -8.65
C LEU A 22 10.76 9.60 -8.49
N LYS A 23 11.45 10.52 -7.80
CA LYS A 23 10.96 11.86 -7.47
C LYS A 23 10.40 12.67 -8.64
N ASP A 24 10.95 12.49 -9.82
CA ASP A 24 10.56 13.25 -11.02
C ASP A 24 9.56 12.50 -11.92
N VAL A 25 9.16 11.27 -11.55
CA VAL A 25 8.24 10.44 -12.35
C VAL A 25 6.79 10.70 -11.89
N PRO A 26 5.91 11.26 -12.74
CA PRO A 26 4.51 11.48 -12.38
C PRO A 26 3.81 10.18 -11.94
N PRO A 27 2.94 10.22 -10.92
CA PRO A 27 2.20 9.02 -10.48
C PRO A 27 1.32 8.43 -11.58
N THR A 28 0.83 9.24 -12.51
CA THR A 28 0.08 8.78 -13.70
C THR A 28 0.93 7.91 -14.63
N GLN A 29 2.22 8.20 -14.79
CA GLN A 29 3.13 7.38 -15.60
C GLN A 29 3.43 6.04 -14.91
N LEU A 30 3.66 6.04 -13.59
CA LEU A 30 3.83 4.82 -12.81
C LEU A 30 2.58 3.95 -12.87
N ALA A 31 1.39 4.55 -12.75
CA ALA A 31 0.11 3.85 -12.84
C ALA A 31 -0.11 3.22 -14.23
N ALA A 32 0.14 3.96 -15.31
CA ALA A 32 0.01 3.44 -16.67
C ALA A 32 0.99 2.28 -16.95
N LEU A 33 2.21 2.36 -16.42
CA LEU A 33 3.21 1.30 -16.53
C LEU A 33 2.72 -0.01 -15.91
N VAL A 34 2.23 0.03 -14.67
CA VAL A 34 1.76 -1.18 -13.98
C VAL A 34 0.45 -1.71 -14.56
N VAL A 35 -0.43 -0.87 -15.12
CA VAL A 35 -1.61 -1.31 -15.88
C VAL A 35 -1.18 -2.10 -17.12
N ARG A 36 -0.31 -1.52 -17.95
CA ARG A 36 0.18 -2.15 -19.19
C ARG A 36 0.81 -3.51 -18.92
N GLU A 37 1.71 -3.56 -17.95
CA GLU A 37 2.41 -4.79 -17.62
C GLU A 37 1.50 -5.84 -16.98
N SER A 38 0.56 -5.42 -16.12
CA SER A 38 -0.39 -6.36 -15.51
C SER A 38 -1.31 -7.01 -16.55
N LEU A 39 -1.76 -6.25 -17.56
CA LEU A 39 -2.53 -6.76 -18.67
C LEU A 39 -1.71 -7.74 -19.53
N ALA A 40 -0.47 -7.38 -19.86
CA ALA A 40 0.42 -8.24 -20.64
C ALA A 40 0.65 -9.59 -19.93
N ARG A 41 0.94 -9.59 -18.62
CA ARG A 41 1.12 -10.82 -17.84
C ARG A 41 -0.15 -11.65 -17.70
N ALA A 42 -1.31 -10.99 -17.63
CA ALA A 42 -2.60 -11.67 -17.59
C ALA A 42 -3.02 -12.24 -18.95
N ASN A 43 -2.35 -11.88 -20.04
CA ASN A 43 -2.77 -12.13 -21.41
C ASN A 43 -4.21 -11.64 -21.67
N VAL A 44 -4.51 -10.42 -21.19
CA VAL A 44 -5.81 -9.75 -21.32
C VAL A 44 -5.68 -8.55 -22.24
N ALA A 45 -6.55 -8.46 -23.24
CA ALA A 45 -6.61 -7.29 -24.08
C ALA A 45 -7.20 -6.10 -23.31
N GLY A 46 -6.60 -4.93 -23.42
CA GLY A 46 -7.08 -3.74 -22.70
C GLY A 46 -8.52 -3.34 -23.04
N ALA A 47 -8.97 -3.65 -24.26
CA ALA A 47 -10.36 -3.44 -24.69
C ALA A 47 -11.40 -4.27 -23.91
N ASP A 48 -10.97 -5.36 -23.26
CA ASP A 48 -11.84 -6.23 -22.48
C ASP A 48 -12.02 -5.75 -21.03
N VAL A 49 -11.26 -4.74 -20.61
CA VAL A 49 -11.34 -4.19 -19.24
C VAL A 49 -12.59 -3.33 -19.11
N GLY A 50 -13.50 -3.75 -18.23
CA GLY A 50 -14.75 -3.05 -17.99
C GLY A 50 -14.65 -1.95 -16.93
N HIS A 51 -13.63 -1.96 -16.05
CA HIS A 51 -13.49 -0.93 -15.01
C HIS A 51 -12.04 -0.80 -14.50
N VAL A 52 -11.61 0.43 -14.16
CA VAL A 52 -10.30 0.68 -13.55
C VAL A 52 -10.44 1.57 -12.33
N VAL A 53 -9.89 1.14 -11.19
CA VAL A 53 -9.88 1.91 -9.93
C VAL A 53 -8.46 1.99 -9.38
N PHE A 54 -7.99 3.20 -9.08
CA PHE A 54 -6.69 3.42 -8.44
C PHE A 54 -6.82 4.21 -7.15
N GLY A 55 -6.08 3.77 -6.14
CA GLY A 55 -5.83 4.54 -4.93
C GLY A 55 -4.83 5.66 -5.20
N HIS A 56 -5.18 6.87 -4.82
CA HIS A 56 -4.34 8.05 -4.91
C HIS A 56 -4.76 9.09 -3.87
N VAL A 57 -3.82 9.67 -3.14
CA VAL A 57 -4.12 10.54 -1.99
C VAL A 57 -3.72 11.98 -2.26
N VAL A 58 -2.49 12.22 -2.72
CA VAL A 58 -1.93 13.56 -2.88
C VAL A 58 -1.73 13.87 -4.36
N ASN A 59 -2.63 14.66 -4.95
CA ASN A 59 -2.47 15.12 -6.32
C ASN A 59 -1.22 15.99 -6.43
N THR A 60 -0.26 15.60 -7.27
CA THR A 60 1.01 16.31 -7.49
C THR A 60 0.91 17.35 -8.60
N GLU A 61 -0.03 17.15 -9.52
CA GLU A 61 -0.34 18.03 -10.65
C GLU A 61 -1.81 17.85 -11.07
N PRO A 62 -2.39 18.76 -11.88
CA PRO A 62 -3.80 18.69 -12.27
C PRO A 62 -4.21 17.38 -12.96
N LYS A 63 -3.29 16.71 -13.68
CA LYS A 63 -3.55 15.45 -14.38
C LYS A 63 -3.88 14.31 -13.41
N ASP A 64 -3.40 14.38 -12.18
CA ASP A 64 -3.61 13.35 -11.15
C ASP A 64 -5.07 13.25 -10.69
N MET A 65 -5.87 14.31 -10.86
CA MET A 65 -7.33 14.25 -10.62
C MET A 65 -7.99 13.19 -11.48
N TYR A 66 -7.38 12.83 -12.61
CA TYR A 66 -7.83 11.82 -13.57
C TYR A 66 -6.95 10.57 -13.55
N LEU A 67 -6.17 10.33 -12.50
CA LEU A 67 -5.10 9.31 -12.45
C LEU A 67 -5.56 7.96 -12.97
N SER A 68 -6.69 7.43 -12.48
CA SER A 68 -7.21 6.11 -12.91
C SER A 68 -7.58 6.09 -14.40
N ARG A 69 -8.16 7.18 -14.90
CA ARG A 69 -8.52 7.27 -16.31
C ARG A 69 -7.29 7.39 -17.20
N VAL A 70 -6.30 8.18 -16.77
CA VAL A 70 -5.00 8.27 -17.46
C VAL A 70 -4.29 6.93 -17.44
N ALA A 71 -4.25 6.26 -16.29
CA ALA A 71 -3.67 4.93 -16.15
C ALA A 71 -4.33 3.91 -17.08
N ALA A 72 -5.67 3.95 -17.20
CA ALA A 72 -6.42 3.08 -18.09
C ALA A 72 -6.02 3.31 -19.56
N LEU A 73 -6.12 4.53 -20.05
CA LEU A 73 -5.88 4.83 -21.47
C LEU A 73 -4.40 4.69 -21.84
N ASP A 74 -3.50 5.30 -21.08
CA ASP A 74 -2.06 5.23 -21.34
C ASP A 74 -1.52 3.80 -21.06
N GLY A 75 -2.24 3.01 -20.26
CA GLY A 75 -1.97 1.60 -19.99
C GLY A 75 -2.48 0.63 -21.05
N GLY A 76 -3.28 1.12 -22.01
CA GLY A 76 -3.76 0.35 -23.15
C GLY A 76 -5.19 -0.17 -23.03
N CYS A 77 -5.99 0.28 -22.05
CA CYS A 77 -7.42 0.00 -22.00
C CYS A 77 -8.18 0.78 -23.10
N GLY A 78 -9.38 0.29 -23.43
CA GLY A 78 -10.24 0.93 -24.42
C GLY A 78 -10.80 2.28 -23.96
N GLU A 79 -11.17 3.15 -24.90
CA GLU A 79 -11.81 4.45 -24.61
C GLU A 79 -13.14 4.31 -23.87
N GLY A 80 -13.83 3.19 -24.04
CA GLY A 80 -15.06 2.86 -23.33
C GLY A 80 -14.89 2.45 -21.87
N THR A 81 -13.65 2.18 -21.38
CA THR A 81 -13.40 1.72 -20.01
C THR A 81 -13.61 2.83 -18.99
N PRO A 82 -14.62 2.79 -18.12
CA PRO A 82 -14.77 3.77 -17.04
C PRO A 82 -13.69 3.62 -15.99
N ALA A 83 -13.36 4.73 -15.32
CA ALA A 83 -12.35 4.73 -14.26
C ALA A 83 -12.59 5.84 -13.24
N TYR A 84 -12.21 5.60 -11.97
CA TYR A 84 -12.22 6.63 -10.93
C TYR A 84 -11.09 6.43 -9.92
N ASN A 85 -10.68 7.53 -9.29
CA ASN A 85 -9.74 7.52 -8.17
C ASN A 85 -10.48 7.26 -6.87
N VAL A 86 -9.86 6.54 -5.94
CA VAL A 86 -10.33 6.41 -4.57
C VAL A 86 -9.29 6.94 -3.60
N ASN A 87 -9.74 7.76 -2.64
CA ASN A 87 -8.94 8.23 -1.52
C ASN A 87 -9.53 7.71 -0.21
N ARG A 88 -8.82 6.79 0.41
CA ARG A 88 -9.02 6.29 1.77
C ARG A 88 -7.68 6.32 2.50
N LEU A 89 -6.89 7.38 2.28
CA LEU A 89 -5.55 7.54 2.81
C LEU A 89 -4.72 6.25 2.62
N CYS A 90 -4.06 5.76 3.68
CA CYS A 90 -3.20 4.56 3.62
C CYS A 90 -3.89 3.33 3.02
N GLY A 91 -5.21 3.20 3.18
CA GLY A 91 -6.01 2.07 2.66
C GLY A 91 -6.43 2.18 1.20
N SER A 92 -6.09 3.26 0.49
CA SER A 92 -6.62 3.55 -0.86
C SER A 92 -6.33 2.45 -1.88
N GLY A 93 -5.11 1.91 -1.90
CA GLY A 93 -4.73 0.86 -2.86
C GLY A 93 -5.51 -0.44 -2.65
N LEU A 94 -5.70 -0.88 -1.40
CA LEU A 94 -6.53 -2.05 -1.10
C LEU A 94 -8.01 -1.78 -1.34
N GLN A 95 -8.49 -0.55 -1.02
CA GLN A 95 -9.84 -0.13 -1.34
C GLN A 95 -10.10 -0.13 -2.84
N ALA A 96 -9.15 0.29 -3.65
CA ALA A 96 -9.25 0.25 -5.10
C ALA A 96 -9.47 -1.19 -5.62
N ILE A 97 -8.71 -2.14 -5.08
CA ILE A 97 -8.89 -3.57 -5.39
C ILE A 97 -10.29 -4.06 -4.97
N VAL A 98 -10.74 -3.70 -3.76
CA VAL A 98 -12.09 -4.03 -3.27
C VAL A 98 -13.16 -3.41 -4.16
N SER A 99 -13.03 -2.14 -4.53
CA SER A 99 -14.01 -1.45 -5.38
C SER A 99 -14.08 -2.01 -6.80
N ALA A 100 -12.93 -2.34 -7.38
CA ALA A 100 -12.86 -3.05 -8.67
C ALA A 100 -13.49 -4.46 -8.57
N SER A 101 -13.29 -5.17 -7.46
CA SER A 101 -13.94 -6.45 -7.19
C SER A 101 -15.46 -6.32 -7.07
N GLN A 102 -15.94 -5.25 -6.44
CA GLN A 102 -17.38 -4.96 -6.33
C GLN A 102 -18.03 -4.77 -7.70
N SER A 103 -17.37 -4.08 -8.66
CA SER A 103 -17.89 -3.96 -10.03
C SER A 103 -18.08 -5.34 -10.69
N ILE A 104 -17.18 -6.29 -10.42
CA ILE A 104 -17.31 -7.67 -10.92
C ILE A 104 -18.45 -8.40 -10.19
N LEU A 105 -18.50 -8.34 -8.87
CA LEU A 105 -19.54 -9.02 -8.08
C LEU A 105 -20.95 -8.57 -8.40
N LEU A 106 -21.13 -7.27 -8.73
CA LEU A 106 -22.40 -6.68 -9.11
C LEU A 106 -22.75 -6.92 -10.60
N GLY A 107 -21.81 -7.40 -11.41
CA GLY A 107 -22.03 -7.68 -12.83
C GLY A 107 -21.83 -6.47 -13.76
N ASP A 108 -21.27 -5.38 -13.26
CA ASP A 108 -20.95 -4.19 -14.07
C ASP A 108 -19.76 -4.44 -15.00
N ALA A 109 -18.88 -5.36 -14.63
CA ALA A 109 -17.71 -5.76 -15.40
C ALA A 109 -17.39 -7.25 -15.19
N ASP A 110 -16.75 -7.90 -16.17
CA ASP A 110 -16.18 -9.23 -16.02
C ASP A 110 -14.67 -9.17 -15.73
N ILE A 111 -14.02 -8.10 -16.15
CA ILE A 111 -12.60 -7.84 -15.93
C ILE A 111 -12.45 -6.41 -15.42
N ALA A 112 -11.71 -6.26 -14.34
CA ALA A 112 -11.43 -4.95 -13.76
C ALA A 112 -9.97 -4.86 -13.29
N ILE A 113 -9.45 -3.66 -13.17
CA ILE A 113 -8.12 -3.39 -12.62
C ILE A 113 -8.27 -2.61 -11.33
N GLY A 114 -7.69 -3.13 -10.25
CA GLY A 114 -7.52 -2.43 -8.99
C GLY A 114 -6.04 -2.12 -8.75
N GLY A 115 -5.71 -0.92 -8.36
CA GLY A 115 -4.32 -0.54 -8.14
C GLY A 115 -4.16 0.65 -7.21
N GLY A 116 -2.96 1.18 -7.15
CA GLY A 116 -2.63 2.42 -6.45
C GLY A 116 -1.33 3.01 -6.98
N ALA A 117 -1.25 4.32 -6.99
CA ALA A 117 -0.05 5.04 -7.37
C ALA A 117 0.09 6.30 -6.52
N GLU A 118 1.29 6.51 -6.00
CA GLU A 118 1.62 7.68 -5.20
C GLU A 118 3.03 8.15 -5.50
N ASN A 119 3.23 9.45 -5.61
CA ASN A 119 4.54 10.05 -5.59
C ASN A 119 4.55 11.16 -4.54
N MET A 120 4.96 10.81 -3.32
CA MET A 120 4.97 11.74 -2.19
C MET A 120 6.11 12.76 -2.30
N SER A 121 7.16 12.42 -3.06
CA SER A 121 8.26 13.35 -3.36
C SER A 121 7.81 14.58 -4.16
N ARG A 122 6.70 14.47 -4.90
CA ARG A 122 6.11 15.55 -5.70
C ARG A 122 4.97 16.28 -5.00
N GLY A 123 4.69 15.96 -3.74
CA GLY A 123 3.58 16.57 -3.01
C GLY A 123 3.60 18.09 -3.05
N PRO A 124 2.50 18.77 -3.44
CA PRO A 124 2.48 20.20 -3.62
C PRO A 124 2.33 20.95 -2.31
N TYR A 125 2.68 22.21 -2.35
CA TYR A 125 2.30 23.18 -1.33
C TYR A 125 1.06 23.96 -1.78
N ALA A 126 0.06 24.11 -0.91
CA ALA A 126 -1.17 24.84 -1.18
C ALA A 126 -1.23 26.16 -0.38
N SER A 127 -1.69 27.23 -1.03
CA SER A 127 -2.03 28.48 -0.35
C SER A 127 -3.51 28.76 -0.47
N LEU A 128 -4.23 28.79 0.65
CA LEU A 128 -5.67 29.03 0.69
C LEU A 128 -6.03 30.50 0.44
N ALA A 129 -5.12 31.44 0.78
CA ALA A 129 -5.36 32.87 0.68
C ALA A 129 -5.18 33.43 -0.74
N THR A 130 -4.35 32.81 -1.58
CA THR A 130 -3.94 33.39 -2.88
C THR A 130 -5.03 33.40 -3.94
N ARG A 131 -6.05 32.54 -3.86
CA ARG A 131 -7.16 32.51 -4.83
C ARG A 131 -7.90 33.85 -4.93
N TRP A 132 -8.04 34.54 -3.80
CA TRP A 132 -8.74 35.82 -3.72
C TRP A 132 -7.79 37.02 -3.53
N GLY A 133 -6.49 36.79 -3.71
CA GLY A 133 -5.43 37.79 -3.52
C GLY A 133 -5.12 38.00 -2.03
N ALA A 134 -3.94 37.63 -1.61
CA ALA A 134 -3.44 37.99 -0.28
C ALA A 134 -3.19 39.51 -0.24
N ARG A 135 -4.19 40.31 0.19
CA ARG A 135 -4.20 41.78 0.02
C ARG A 135 -3.09 42.49 0.79
N MET A 136 -2.76 42.00 1.99
CA MET A 136 -1.74 42.63 2.86
C MET A 136 -1.23 41.59 3.87
N GLY A 137 0.10 41.59 4.11
CA GLY A 137 0.76 40.69 5.03
C GLY A 137 1.18 39.33 4.40
N ASP A 138 1.82 38.52 5.18
CA ASP A 138 2.34 37.22 4.76
C ASP A 138 1.22 36.19 4.51
N THR A 139 1.45 35.25 3.57
CA THR A 139 0.59 34.10 3.37
C THR A 139 1.33 32.81 3.69
N LYS A 140 0.61 31.84 4.23
CA LYS A 140 1.16 30.51 4.54
C LYS A 140 1.01 29.58 3.35
N MET A 141 2.04 28.77 3.12
CA MET A 141 2.00 27.59 2.26
C MET A 141 1.84 26.35 3.14
N ILE A 142 0.89 25.50 2.79
CA ILE A 142 0.59 24.24 3.51
C ILE A 142 1.20 23.11 2.70
N ASP A 143 2.08 22.31 3.33
CA ASP A 143 2.60 21.08 2.76
C ASP A 143 1.47 20.04 2.74
N MET A 144 1.05 19.60 1.54
CA MET A 144 -0.09 18.68 1.39
C MET A 144 0.29 17.24 1.74
N VAL A 145 1.57 16.86 1.70
CA VAL A 145 2.03 15.56 2.20
C VAL A 145 1.93 15.52 3.71
N VAL A 146 2.46 16.53 4.38
CA VAL A 146 2.35 16.65 5.84
C VAL A 146 0.89 16.78 6.25
N GLY A 147 0.06 17.49 5.48
CA GLY A 147 -1.39 17.58 5.70
C GLY A 147 -2.09 16.22 5.68
N ALA A 148 -1.72 15.34 4.74
CA ALA A 148 -2.27 13.98 4.67
C ALA A 148 -1.81 13.10 5.85
N LEU A 149 -0.72 13.46 6.54
CA LEU A 149 -0.17 12.77 7.70
C LEU A 149 -0.63 13.35 9.04
N HIS A 150 -1.60 14.28 9.03
CA HIS A 150 -2.22 14.84 10.24
C HIS A 150 -3.62 14.33 10.46
N ASP A 151 -3.94 14.00 11.71
CA ASP A 151 -5.30 13.69 12.11
C ASP A 151 -6.16 14.97 12.13
N PRO A 152 -7.29 14.99 11.40
CA PRO A 152 -8.11 16.19 11.31
C PRO A 152 -8.93 16.49 12.56
N PHE A 153 -9.12 15.52 13.45
CA PHE A 153 -9.94 15.66 14.65
C PHE A 153 -9.17 16.28 15.81
N GLN A 154 -7.89 15.94 15.94
CA GLN A 154 -7.04 16.40 17.02
C GLN A 154 -5.89 17.29 16.56
N ASN A 155 -5.72 17.43 15.25
CA ASN A 155 -4.65 18.20 14.62
C ASN A 155 -3.25 17.76 15.10
N ILE A 156 -3.04 16.44 15.18
CA ILE A 156 -1.76 15.82 15.55
C ILE A 156 -1.20 15.02 14.39
N HIS A 157 0.11 14.94 14.29
CA HIS A 157 0.78 14.10 13.31
C HIS A 157 0.49 12.61 13.60
N MET A 158 0.41 11.74 12.56
CA MET A 158 0.19 10.30 12.70
C MET A 158 1.22 9.63 13.62
N GLY A 159 2.45 10.14 13.69
CA GLY A 159 3.46 9.67 14.64
C GLY A 159 3.08 9.86 16.11
N VAL A 160 2.30 10.90 16.44
CA VAL A 160 1.75 11.09 17.81
C VAL A 160 0.71 10.02 18.12
N THR A 161 -0.09 9.58 17.14
CA THR A 161 -1.03 8.47 17.35
C THR A 161 -0.28 7.15 17.61
N ALA A 162 0.92 6.97 17.03
CA ALA A 162 1.78 5.83 17.31
C ALA A 162 2.36 5.89 18.73
N GLU A 163 2.77 7.06 19.22
CA GLU A 163 3.15 7.26 20.63
C GLU A 163 1.99 6.96 21.59
N ASN A 164 0.76 7.38 21.24
CA ASN A 164 -0.42 7.04 22.01
C ASN A 164 -0.64 5.52 22.12
N ILE A 165 -0.40 4.79 21.02
CA ILE A 165 -0.45 3.32 21.03
C ILE A 165 0.65 2.74 21.88
N ALA A 166 1.91 3.20 21.74
CA ALA A 166 3.03 2.74 22.54
C ALA A 166 2.71 2.88 24.05
N ALA A 167 2.21 4.04 24.46
CA ALA A 167 1.84 4.29 25.84
C ALA A 167 0.69 3.38 26.34
N LYS A 168 -0.39 3.25 25.54
CA LYS A 168 -1.59 2.51 25.95
C LYS A 168 -1.39 1.00 25.97
N TRP A 169 -0.61 0.46 25.03
CA TRP A 169 -0.31 -0.98 24.94
C TRP A 169 0.98 -1.40 25.66
N GLY A 170 1.67 -0.43 26.32
CA GLY A 170 2.91 -0.69 27.05
C GLY A 170 4.02 -1.23 26.14
N ILE A 171 4.16 -0.67 24.94
CA ILE A 171 5.17 -1.08 23.96
C ILE A 171 6.42 -0.21 24.14
N SER A 172 7.53 -0.83 24.51
CA SER A 172 8.77 -0.12 24.77
C SER A 172 9.46 0.37 23.48
N ARG A 173 10.44 1.25 23.61
CA ARG A 173 11.28 1.70 22.51
C ARG A 173 12.08 0.54 21.93
N GLU A 174 12.61 -0.33 22.75
CA GLU A 174 13.42 -1.49 22.38
C GLU A 174 12.60 -2.50 21.54
N GLU A 175 11.34 -2.73 21.92
CA GLU A 175 10.44 -3.59 21.14
C GLU A 175 10.16 -3.01 19.76
N GLN A 176 9.95 -1.70 19.66
CA GLN A 176 9.74 -1.01 18.39
C GLN A 176 11.00 -1.09 17.51
N ASP A 177 12.17 -0.84 18.09
CA ASP A 177 13.44 -0.92 17.36
C ASP A 177 13.74 -2.35 16.90
N ALA A 178 13.40 -3.37 17.69
CA ALA A 178 13.58 -4.77 17.31
C ALA A 178 12.74 -5.16 16.08
N ILE A 179 11.48 -4.73 16.03
CA ILE A 179 10.63 -4.94 14.83
C ILE A 179 11.19 -4.20 13.63
N ALA A 180 11.66 -2.98 13.79
CA ALA A 180 12.21 -2.19 12.70
C ALA A 180 13.48 -2.86 12.12
N VAL A 181 14.39 -3.32 12.97
CA VAL A 181 15.59 -4.06 12.56
C VAL A 181 15.21 -5.33 11.80
N GLU A 182 14.26 -6.11 12.33
CA GLU A 182 13.82 -7.34 11.64
C GLU A 182 13.15 -7.03 10.31
N SER A 183 12.35 -5.97 10.20
CA SER A 183 11.75 -5.54 8.93
C SER A 183 12.84 -5.25 7.88
N HIS A 184 13.87 -4.49 8.22
CA HIS A 184 15.00 -4.21 7.32
C HIS A 184 15.76 -5.47 6.93
N ASN A 185 16.08 -6.33 7.88
CA ASN A 185 16.80 -7.58 7.63
C ASN A 185 15.99 -8.55 6.75
N ARG A 186 14.67 -8.59 6.90
CA ARG A 186 13.77 -9.36 6.02
C ARG A 186 13.77 -8.81 4.60
N ALA A 187 13.68 -7.49 4.44
CA ALA A 187 13.73 -6.84 3.13
C ALA A 187 15.07 -7.10 2.43
N GLN A 188 16.18 -7.04 3.15
CA GLN A 188 17.50 -7.36 2.63
C GLN A 188 17.57 -8.82 2.15
N ARG A 189 17.24 -9.78 3.01
CA ARG A 189 17.24 -11.21 2.67
C ARG A 189 16.35 -11.51 1.45
N ALA A 190 15.15 -10.92 1.40
CA ALA A 190 14.23 -11.12 0.28
C ALA A 190 14.79 -10.53 -1.03
N THR A 191 15.45 -9.38 -0.96
CA THR A 191 16.09 -8.73 -2.12
C THR A 191 17.25 -9.58 -2.64
N GLU A 192 18.15 -10.02 -1.76
CA GLU A 192 19.30 -10.85 -2.10
C GLU A 192 18.87 -12.22 -2.67
N ALA A 193 17.81 -12.81 -2.12
CA ALA A 193 17.22 -14.07 -2.60
C ALA A 193 16.40 -13.90 -3.89
N GLY A 194 16.15 -12.67 -4.36
CA GLY A 194 15.41 -12.38 -5.59
C GLY A 194 13.90 -12.56 -5.49
N TYR A 195 13.31 -12.58 -4.27
CA TYR A 195 11.87 -12.81 -4.07
C TYR A 195 10.98 -11.72 -4.66
N PHE A 196 11.53 -10.54 -4.93
CA PHE A 196 10.81 -9.44 -5.55
C PHE A 196 10.90 -9.38 -7.08
N LYS A 197 11.78 -10.19 -7.68
CA LYS A 197 12.12 -10.10 -9.11
C LYS A 197 10.90 -10.23 -10.03
N ASP A 198 10.04 -11.19 -9.75
CA ASP A 198 8.89 -11.50 -10.61
C ASP A 198 7.71 -10.53 -10.41
N GLN A 199 7.72 -9.74 -9.35
CA GLN A 199 6.66 -8.76 -9.08
C GLN A 199 7.02 -7.34 -9.53
N ILE A 200 8.32 -7.00 -9.66
CA ILE A 200 8.78 -5.66 -10.00
C ILE A 200 8.81 -5.46 -11.52
N VAL A 201 8.20 -4.34 -11.94
CA VAL A 201 8.27 -3.82 -13.31
C VAL A 201 9.35 -2.75 -13.38
N PRO A 202 10.32 -2.84 -14.30
CA PRO A 202 11.34 -1.82 -14.46
C PRO A 202 10.74 -0.45 -14.82
N VAL A 203 11.12 0.60 -14.10
CA VAL A 203 10.85 1.98 -14.48
C VAL A 203 12.07 2.51 -15.22
N MET A 204 11.90 2.91 -16.48
CA MET A 204 13.01 3.45 -17.28
C MET A 204 13.24 4.92 -16.92
N LEU A 205 14.38 5.22 -16.34
CA LEU A 205 14.77 6.55 -15.88
C LEU A 205 15.80 7.17 -16.84
N LYS A 206 15.59 8.43 -17.19
CA LYS A 206 16.58 9.17 -18.01
C LYS A 206 17.81 9.53 -17.17
N SER A 207 18.97 9.24 -17.69
CA SER A 207 20.25 9.63 -17.10
C SER A 207 21.13 10.34 -18.15
N LYS A 208 22.23 10.95 -17.69
CA LYS A 208 23.22 11.58 -18.61
C LYS A 208 23.85 10.58 -19.60
N LYS A 209 23.78 9.29 -19.30
CA LYS A 209 24.38 8.20 -20.10
C LYS A 209 23.34 7.38 -20.89
N GLY A 210 22.08 7.83 -20.94
CA GLY A 210 20.97 7.11 -21.56
C GLY A 210 19.92 6.69 -20.52
N GLU A 211 19.07 5.74 -20.86
CA GLU A 211 18.07 5.20 -19.97
C GLU A 211 18.64 4.12 -19.04
N VAL A 212 18.21 4.13 -17.79
CA VAL A 212 18.59 3.15 -16.76
C VAL A 212 17.31 2.54 -16.18
N ALA A 213 17.25 1.22 -16.12
CA ALA A 213 16.14 0.51 -15.50
C ALA A 213 16.23 0.59 -13.97
N TYR A 214 15.20 1.15 -13.34
CA TYR A 214 15.05 1.17 -11.91
C TYR A 214 14.22 -0.06 -11.48
N THR A 215 14.83 -0.98 -10.71
CA THR A 215 14.28 -2.30 -10.39
C THR A 215 14.44 -2.72 -8.94
N LEU A 216 15.04 -1.86 -8.10
CA LEU A 216 15.38 -2.19 -6.71
C LEU A 216 14.66 -1.25 -5.75
N ASP A 217 14.00 -1.81 -4.73
CA ASP A 217 13.49 -1.04 -3.60
C ASP A 217 14.66 -0.37 -2.87
N GLU A 218 14.67 0.96 -2.79
CA GLU A 218 15.85 1.70 -2.34
C GLU A 218 15.77 2.18 -0.88
N HIS A 219 14.66 1.90 -0.19
CA HIS A 219 14.43 2.46 1.14
C HIS A 219 15.08 1.65 2.28
N PHE A 220 15.14 0.33 2.17
CA PHE A 220 15.67 -0.49 3.26
C PHE A 220 17.16 -0.25 3.49
N ARG A 221 17.56 -0.42 4.73
CA ARG A 221 18.96 -0.29 5.16
C ARG A 221 19.54 -1.69 5.35
N ALA A 222 20.54 -2.02 4.53
CA ALA A 222 21.28 -3.26 4.69
C ALA A 222 22.03 -3.27 6.02
N ASP A 223 22.19 -4.46 6.59
CA ASP A 223 22.95 -4.71 7.83
C ASP A 223 22.50 -3.84 9.03
N CYS A 224 21.20 -3.50 9.08
CA CYS A 224 20.61 -2.70 10.14
C CYS A 224 20.69 -3.40 11.50
N THR A 225 21.14 -2.69 12.53
CA THR A 225 21.31 -3.23 13.89
C THR A 225 20.53 -2.46 14.95
N LEU A 226 20.29 -3.10 16.11
CA LEU A 226 19.70 -2.43 17.28
C LEU A 226 20.59 -1.26 17.77
N ALA A 227 21.90 -1.38 17.64
CA ALA A 227 22.82 -0.31 18.01
C ALA A 227 22.68 0.93 17.11
N ASP A 228 22.29 0.76 15.87
CA ASP A 228 22.00 1.89 14.96
C ASP A 228 20.66 2.54 15.32
N MET A 229 19.64 1.76 15.62
CA MET A 229 18.33 2.27 16.05
C MET A 229 18.43 3.04 17.38
N ALA A 230 19.20 2.53 18.34
CA ALA A 230 19.37 3.18 19.65
C ALA A 230 19.97 4.60 19.59
N LYS A 231 20.71 4.93 18.52
CA LYS A 231 21.29 6.28 18.30
C LYS A 231 20.24 7.31 17.87
N LEU A 232 19.07 6.86 17.39
CA LEU A 232 18.04 7.74 16.84
C LEU A 232 17.23 8.39 17.97
N LYS A 233 16.96 9.69 17.80
CA LYS A 233 16.17 10.47 18.77
C LYS A 233 14.68 10.37 18.43
N PRO A 234 13.77 10.44 19.42
CA PRO A 234 12.35 10.58 19.21
C PRO A 234 12.03 11.81 18.35
N VAL A 235 11.08 11.65 17.42
CA VAL A 235 10.73 12.69 16.43
C VAL A 235 9.49 13.48 16.85
N PHE A 236 8.48 12.83 17.41
CA PHE A 236 7.16 13.43 17.61
C PHE A 236 6.95 13.94 19.03
N ILE A 237 7.45 13.23 20.03
CA ILE A 237 7.44 13.63 21.45
C ILE A 237 8.89 13.69 21.93
N LYS A 238 9.33 14.89 22.31
CA LYS A 238 10.75 15.11 22.68
C LYS A 238 11.15 14.41 23.97
N GLU A 239 10.29 14.47 25.00
CA GLU A 239 10.52 13.89 26.31
C GLU A 239 9.78 12.56 26.43
N ASN A 240 10.53 11.49 26.68
CA ASN A 240 10.00 10.12 26.80
C ASN A 240 9.28 9.59 25.53
N GLY A 241 9.48 10.20 24.37
CA GLY A 241 8.98 9.67 23.10
C GLY A 241 9.73 8.40 22.70
N THR A 242 9.06 7.55 21.94
CA THR A 242 9.57 6.23 21.52
C THR A 242 9.67 6.07 20.01
N VAL A 243 8.90 6.87 19.26
CA VAL A 243 8.85 6.80 17.79
C VAL A 243 9.97 7.63 17.17
N THR A 244 10.78 6.99 16.36
CA THR A 244 11.94 7.58 15.67
C THR A 244 11.83 7.44 14.16
N ALA A 245 12.73 8.08 13.43
CA ALA A 245 12.84 7.88 11.98
C ALA A 245 13.23 6.43 11.58
N GLY A 246 13.76 5.64 12.52
CA GLY A 246 14.15 4.24 12.26
C GLY A 246 13.02 3.24 12.50
N ASN A 247 12.04 3.55 13.35
CA ASN A 247 10.94 2.66 13.68
C ASN A 247 9.57 3.16 13.19
N ALA A 248 9.59 4.10 12.23
CA ALA A 248 8.46 4.58 11.45
C ALA A 248 8.66 4.27 9.97
N SER A 249 7.56 4.15 9.22
CA SER A 249 7.64 4.02 7.76
C SER A 249 8.19 5.29 7.11
N GLY A 250 8.74 5.15 5.91
CA GLY A 250 9.20 6.27 5.11
C GLY A 250 8.07 6.98 4.36
N ILE A 251 8.44 8.10 3.73
CA ILE A 251 7.69 8.80 2.69
C ILE A 251 8.25 8.31 1.36
N ASN A 252 7.39 7.77 0.48
CA ASN A 252 7.85 6.96 -0.64
C ASN A 252 7.03 7.18 -1.92
N ASP A 253 7.54 6.64 -3.02
CA ASP A 253 6.99 6.78 -4.36
C ASP A 253 6.88 5.39 -5.00
N ALA A 254 5.70 4.99 -5.47
CA ALA A 254 5.52 3.73 -6.19
C ALA A 254 4.13 3.60 -6.83
N ALA A 255 3.95 2.56 -7.64
CA ALA A 255 2.65 2.08 -8.11
C ALA A 255 2.57 0.56 -8.12
N ALA A 256 1.34 0.04 -8.01
CA ALA A 256 1.03 -1.37 -8.19
C ALA A 256 -0.38 -1.55 -8.78
N ALA A 257 -0.59 -2.65 -9.50
CA ALA A 257 -1.89 -3.01 -10.04
C ALA A 257 -2.09 -4.52 -10.02
N VAL A 258 -3.36 -4.94 -9.86
CA VAL A 258 -3.81 -6.30 -10.07
C VAL A 258 -4.91 -6.33 -11.12
N VAL A 259 -4.90 -7.34 -11.97
CA VAL A 259 -6.01 -7.66 -12.88
C VAL A 259 -6.93 -8.64 -12.17
N LEU A 260 -8.18 -8.23 -12.05
CA LEU A 260 -9.26 -8.99 -11.43
C LEU A 260 -10.19 -9.51 -12.53
N MET A 261 -10.68 -10.72 -12.38
CA MET A 261 -11.58 -11.33 -13.34
C MET A 261 -12.67 -12.13 -12.63
N GLU A 262 -13.86 -12.19 -13.23
CA GLU A 262 -14.88 -13.13 -12.81
C GLU A 262 -14.39 -14.56 -13.05
N ALA A 263 -14.59 -15.47 -12.09
CA ALA A 263 -14.00 -16.81 -12.12
C ALA A 263 -14.46 -17.65 -13.32
N ALA A 264 -15.74 -17.59 -13.71
CA ALA A 264 -16.25 -18.30 -14.88
C ALA A 264 -15.68 -17.70 -16.19
N THR A 265 -15.46 -16.40 -16.23
CA THR A 265 -14.81 -15.72 -17.36
C THR A 265 -13.34 -16.16 -17.49
N ALA A 266 -12.60 -16.24 -16.38
CA ALA A 266 -11.22 -16.74 -16.36
C ALA A 266 -11.16 -18.18 -16.89
N LYS A 267 -12.05 -19.05 -16.42
CA LYS A 267 -12.16 -20.43 -16.88
C LYS A 267 -12.49 -20.52 -18.36
N ALA A 268 -13.47 -19.75 -18.84
CA ALA A 268 -13.87 -19.74 -20.25
C ALA A 268 -12.75 -19.27 -21.19
N ARG A 269 -11.87 -18.36 -20.71
CA ARG A 269 -10.70 -17.85 -21.43
C ARG A 269 -9.45 -18.72 -21.28
N GLY A 270 -9.49 -19.78 -20.47
CA GLY A 270 -8.32 -20.61 -20.17
C GLY A 270 -7.22 -19.88 -19.40
N ILE A 271 -7.55 -18.79 -18.72
CA ILE A 271 -6.61 -18.01 -17.92
C ILE A 271 -6.53 -18.64 -16.52
N LYS A 272 -5.33 -19.02 -16.10
CA LYS A 272 -5.10 -19.61 -14.78
C LYS A 272 -5.03 -18.48 -13.73
N PRO A 273 -5.93 -18.46 -12.73
CA PRO A 273 -5.87 -17.46 -11.69
C PRO A 273 -4.72 -17.73 -10.70
N LEU A 274 -4.22 -16.68 -10.09
CA LEU A 274 -3.22 -16.73 -9.03
C LEU A 274 -3.87 -16.90 -7.66
N ALA A 275 -4.96 -16.17 -7.42
CA ALA A 275 -5.65 -16.19 -6.14
C ALA A 275 -7.13 -15.83 -6.30
N ARG A 276 -7.94 -16.15 -5.30
CA ARG A 276 -9.34 -15.73 -5.16
C ARG A 276 -9.47 -14.75 -4.01
N LEU A 277 -10.25 -13.68 -4.18
CA LEU A 277 -10.68 -12.84 -3.07
C LEU A 277 -11.76 -13.56 -2.28
N VAL A 278 -11.43 -13.98 -1.05
CA VAL A 278 -12.35 -14.74 -0.17
C VAL A 278 -13.29 -13.82 0.56
N ALA A 279 -12.73 -12.78 1.22
CA ALA A 279 -13.50 -11.82 2.00
C ALA A 279 -12.73 -10.51 2.14
N TYR A 280 -13.45 -9.44 2.42
CA TYR A 280 -12.90 -8.17 2.85
C TYR A 280 -13.80 -7.52 3.91
N ALA A 281 -13.20 -6.64 4.72
CA ALA A 281 -13.93 -5.89 5.74
C ALA A 281 -13.27 -4.53 6.02
N HIS A 282 -14.09 -3.65 6.55
CA HIS A 282 -13.69 -2.34 7.05
C HIS A 282 -14.19 -2.19 8.48
N ALA A 283 -13.46 -1.46 9.30
CA ALA A 283 -13.88 -1.08 10.64
C ALA A 283 -13.30 0.28 11.00
N GLY A 284 -13.84 0.92 12.02
CA GLY A 284 -13.32 2.16 12.58
C GLY A 284 -12.94 2.00 14.04
N VAL A 285 -11.95 2.80 14.49
CA VAL A 285 -11.53 2.94 15.88
C VAL A 285 -11.39 4.42 16.22
N ASP A 286 -11.15 4.74 17.49
CA ASP A 286 -10.84 6.11 17.90
C ASP A 286 -9.61 6.63 17.11
N PRO A 287 -9.72 7.79 16.43
CA PRO A 287 -8.63 8.38 15.65
C PRO A 287 -7.31 8.51 16.39
N LYS A 288 -7.35 8.74 17.71
CA LYS A 288 -6.15 8.81 18.59
C LYS A 288 -5.28 7.56 18.53
N TYR A 289 -5.89 6.43 18.17
CA TYR A 289 -5.28 5.11 18.12
C TYR A 289 -5.49 4.49 16.74
N MET A 290 -5.42 5.30 15.68
CA MET A 290 -5.72 4.87 14.31
C MET A 290 -4.97 3.58 13.90
N GLY A 291 -3.76 3.39 14.43
CA GLY A 291 -2.91 2.25 14.11
C GLY A 291 -3.50 0.89 14.47
N ILE A 292 -4.50 0.80 15.37
CA ILE A 292 -5.19 -0.46 15.69
C ILE A 292 -6.41 -0.76 14.82
N GLY A 293 -6.72 0.09 13.83
CA GLY A 293 -7.80 -0.15 12.86
C GLY A 293 -7.76 -1.53 12.18
N PRO A 294 -6.58 -2.11 11.87
CA PRO A 294 -6.46 -3.48 11.37
C PRO A 294 -7.10 -4.55 12.25
N VAL A 295 -7.12 -4.36 13.57
CA VAL A 295 -7.62 -5.37 14.52
C VAL A 295 -9.11 -5.70 14.27
N PRO A 296 -10.05 -4.75 14.41
CA PRO A 296 -11.46 -5.04 14.14
C PRO A 296 -11.71 -5.36 12.65
N ALA A 297 -10.99 -4.75 11.70
CA ALA A 297 -11.16 -5.05 10.28
C ALA A 297 -10.78 -6.51 9.96
N THR A 298 -9.65 -7.00 10.49
CA THR A 298 -9.21 -8.38 10.32
C THR A 298 -10.18 -9.37 10.96
N ARG A 299 -10.63 -9.12 12.20
CA ARG A 299 -11.63 -9.98 12.86
C ARG A 299 -12.90 -10.13 12.04
N LEU A 300 -13.41 -9.03 11.47
CA LEU A 300 -14.57 -9.05 10.60
C LEU A 300 -14.31 -9.78 9.27
N ALA A 301 -13.13 -9.62 8.67
CA ALA A 301 -12.77 -10.33 7.44
C ALA A 301 -12.67 -11.83 7.67
N LEU A 302 -12.03 -12.26 8.75
CA LEU A 302 -11.93 -13.67 9.16
C LEU A 302 -13.32 -14.28 9.44
N GLN A 303 -14.16 -13.55 10.16
CA GLN A 303 -15.55 -13.97 10.41
C GLN A 303 -16.32 -14.20 9.11
N LYS A 304 -16.23 -13.28 8.14
CA LYS A 304 -16.89 -13.41 6.84
C LYS A 304 -16.33 -14.59 6.02
N ALA A 305 -15.03 -14.87 6.16
CA ALA A 305 -14.38 -15.98 5.49
C ALA A 305 -14.64 -17.34 6.15
N GLY A 306 -15.14 -17.37 7.40
CA GLY A 306 -15.23 -18.59 8.20
C GLY A 306 -13.85 -19.14 8.60
N LEU A 307 -12.85 -18.25 8.74
CA LEU A 307 -11.46 -18.60 9.04
C LEU A 307 -11.02 -18.03 10.40
N SER A 308 -9.94 -18.58 10.91
CA SER A 308 -9.20 -18.11 12.07
C SER A 308 -7.82 -17.58 11.67
N VAL A 309 -7.11 -16.92 12.58
CA VAL A 309 -5.72 -16.48 12.34
C VAL A 309 -4.77 -17.63 12.08
N ASN A 310 -5.07 -18.84 12.61
CA ASN A 310 -4.23 -20.02 12.44
C ASN A 310 -4.28 -20.58 11.00
N ASP A 311 -5.34 -20.29 10.26
CA ASP A 311 -5.52 -20.71 8.87
C ASP A 311 -4.68 -19.88 7.89
N LEU A 312 -4.14 -18.75 8.35
CA LEU A 312 -3.34 -17.84 7.54
C LEU A 312 -1.90 -18.35 7.41
N ASP A 313 -1.37 -18.33 6.19
CA ASP A 313 0.02 -18.73 5.88
C ASP A 313 0.92 -17.52 5.64
N VAL A 314 0.37 -16.44 5.08
CA VAL A 314 1.05 -15.18 4.79
C VAL A 314 0.22 -14.02 5.32
N ILE A 315 0.84 -13.10 6.02
CA ILE A 315 0.19 -11.91 6.57
C ILE A 315 1.00 -10.68 6.14
N GLU A 316 0.41 -9.85 5.30
CA GLU A 316 0.93 -8.52 4.97
C GLU A 316 0.14 -7.48 5.77
N ALA A 317 0.67 -7.10 6.91
CA ALA A 317 0.14 -6.05 7.79
C ALA A 317 1.04 -4.83 7.66
N ASN A 318 0.55 -3.73 7.08
CA ASN A 318 1.39 -2.56 6.84
C ASN A 318 2.01 -2.02 8.14
N GLU A 319 3.31 -1.78 8.11
CA GLU A 319 4.10 -1.22 9.20
C GLU A 319 4.17 0.30 9.05
N ALA A 320 3.09 1.02 9.32
CA ALA A 320 3.13 2.48 9.34
C ALA A 320 4.05 3.00 10.46
N PHE A 321 4.03 2.32 11.62
CA PHE A 321 4.89 2.53 12.78
C PHE A 321 5.10 1.19 13.49
N ALA A 322 6.28 0.98 14.06
CA ALA A 322 6.57 -0.26 14.80
C ALA A 322 5.66 -0.44 16.03
N ALA A 323 5.33 0.64 16.76
CA ALA A 323 4.38 0.59 17.87
C ALA A 323 3.01 0.04 17.42
N GLN A 324 2.53 0.49 16.26
CA GLN A 324 1.28 0.03 15.66
C GLN A 324 1.39 -1.45 15.25
N ALA A 325 2.48 -1.84 14.60
CA ALA A 325 2.69 -3.23 14.16
C ALA A 325 2.75 -4.20 15.36
N CYS A 326 3.43 -3.82 16.47
CA CYS A 326 3.42 -4.55 17.73
C CYS A 326 1.99 -4.77 18.26
N ALA A 327 1.23 -3.67 18.39
CA ALA A 327 -0.12 -3.72 18.96
C ALA A 327 -1.05 -4.63 18.14
N VAL A 328 -1.02 -4.48 16.80
CA VAL A 328 -1.85 -5.30 15.89
C VAL A 328 -1.48 -6.78 15.99
N THR A 329 -0.19 -7.11 15.97
CA THR A 329 0.28 -8.49 16.08
C THR A 329 -0.14 -9.14 17.41
N ARG A 330 -0.04 -8.40 18.53
CA ARG A 330 -0.47 -8.87 19.86
C ARG A 330 -1.97 -9.05 19.96
N ASP A 331 -2.75 -8.04 19.58
CA ASP A 331 -4.22 -8.04 19.73
C ASP A 331 -4.91 -9.10 18.85
N LEU A 332 -4.32 -9.44 17.73
CA LEU A 332 -4.81 -10.49 16.84
C LEU A 332 -4.21 -11.87 17.14
N GLY A 333 -3.17 -11.97 17.96
CA GLY A 333 -2.45 -13.22 18.22
C GLY A 333 -1.79 -13.78 16.97
N LEU A 334 -1.22 -12.90 16.12
CA LEU A 334 -0.58 -13.34 14.87
C LEU A 334 0.78 -13.98 15.16
N ASP A 335 1.11 -15.02 14.39
CA ASP A 335 2.46 -15.59 14.39
C ASP A 335 3.46 -14.62 13.73
N PRO A 336 4.44 -14.09 14.46
CA PRO A 336 5.41 -13.13 13.91
C PRO A 336 6.23 -13.68 12.73
N ALA A 337 6.37 -15.01 12.61
CA ALA A 337 7.08 -15.64 11.49
C ALA A 337 6.31 -15.50 10.17
N LYS A 338 4.98 -15.42 10.25
CA LYS A 338 4.08 -15.26 9.09
C LYS A 338 3.77 -13.81 8.74
N VAL A 339 4.04 -12.86 9.66
CA VAL A 339 3.78 -11.44 9.47
C VAL A 339 4.93 -10.77 8.73
N ASN A 340 4.65 -10.15 7.59
CA ASN A 340 5.60 -9.38 6.78
C ASN A 340 6.92 -10.14 6.53
N PRO A 341 6.87 -11.37 5.99
CA PRO A 341 8.05 -12.25 5.91
C PRO A 341 9.21 -11.64 5.07
N ASN A 342 8.89 -10.69 4.21
CA ASN A 342 9.84 -10.03 3.30
C ASN A 342 9.97 -8.50 3.58
N GLY A 343 9.73 -8.07 4.82
CA GLY A 343 9.70 -6.64 5.17
C GLY A 343 8.39 -5.96 4.75
N SER A 344 8.15 -4.75 5.25
CA SER A 344 6.94 -3.97 4.97
C SER A 344 7.21 -2.46 5.05
N GLY A 345 6.25 -1.65 5.52
CA GLY A 345 6.30 -0.20 5.46
C GLY A 345 7.55 0.45 6.05
N ILE A 346 8.10 -0.08 7.13
CA ILE A 346 9.31 0.46 7.77
C ILE A 346 10.53 0.28 6.86
N SER A 347 10.70 -0.90 6.30
CA SER A 347 11.88 -1.23 5.49
C SER A 347 11.71 -0.93 4.01
N LEU A 348 10.56 -1.28 3.42
CA LEU A 348 10.32 -1.10 1.98
C LEU A 348 9.74 0.27 1.65
N GLY A 349 9.01 0.88 2.60
CA GLY A 349 8.40 2.19 2.42
C GLY A 349 6.87 2.16 2.36
N HIS A 350 6.26 3.35 2.48
CA HIS A 350 4.81 3.52 2.56
C HIS A 350 4.30 4.64 1.64
N PRO A 351 4.29 4.43 0.31
CA PRO A 351 3.62 5.34 -0.63
C PRO A 351 2.11 5.23 -0.43
N VAL A 352 1.53 6.17 0.35
CA VAL A 352 0.22 6.00 1.02
C VAL A 352 -0.90 5.47 0.12
N GLY A 353 -1.13 6.05 -1.05
CA GLY A 353 -2.19 5.63 -1.97
C GLY A 353 -1.91 4.30 -2.69
N ALA A 354 -0.65 3.90 -2.78
CA ALA A 354 -0.23 2.68 -3.47
C ALA A 354 -0.07 1.47 -2.55
N THR A 355 0.21 1.68 -1.26
CA THR A 355 0.64 0.62 -0.33
C THR A 355 -0.28 -0.59 -0.31
N GLY A 356 -1.60 -0.39 -0.26
CA GLY A 356 -2.54 -1.51 -0.22
C GLY A 356 -2.45 -2.43 -1.45
N ALA A 357 -2.18 -1.85 -2.63
CA ALA A 357 -1.97 -2.63 -3.85
C ALA A 357 -0.58 -3.32 -3.84
N LEU A 358 0.46 -2.61 -3.38
CA LEU A 358 1.82 -3.14 -3.25
C LEU A 358 1.86 -4.39 -2.37
N ILE A 359 1.30 -4.30 -1.15
CA ILE A 359 1.32 -5.43 -0.21
C ILE A 359 0.37 -6.55 -0.64
N THR A 360 -0.68 -6.27 -1.45
CA THR A 360 -1.50 -7.32 -2.07
C THR A 360 -0.70 -8.10 -3.11
N VAL A 361 0.06 -7.43 -3.97
CA VAL A 361 0.96 -8.09 -4.92
C VAL A 361 1.99 -8.93 -4.18
N LYS A 362 2.64 -8.37 -3.14
CA LYS A 362 3.61 -9.09 -2.30
C LYS A 362 2.99 -10.33 -1.65
N ALA A 363 1.79 -10.21 -1.06
CA ALA A 363 1.10 -11.30 -0.40
C ALA A 363 0.81 -12.47 -1.37
N ILE A 364 0.32 -12.17 -2.58
CA ILE A 364 0.02 -13.21 -3.58
C ILE A 364 1.30 -13.90 -4.05
N HIS A 365 2.36 -13.16 -4.39
CA HIS A 365 3.64 -13.75 -4.80
C HIS A 365 4.25 -14.60 -3.68
N GLU A 366 4.24 -14.12 -2.44
CA GLU A 366 4.75 -14.86 -1.29
C GLU A 366 3.94 -16.14 -1.02
N LEU A 367 2.61 -16.06 -1.13
CA LEU A 367 1.73 -17.22 -0.95
C LEU A 367 2.05 -18.34 -1.95
N HIS A 368 2.40 -17.97 -3.20
CA HIS A 368 2.88 -18.93 -4.20
C HIS A 368 4.27 -19.47 -3.86
N ARG A 369 5.18 -18.60 -3.40
CA ARG A 369 6.56 -19.00 -3.04
C ARG A 369 6.58 -20.04 -1.91
N VAL A 370 5.78 -19.82 -0.85
CA VAL A 370 5.72 -20.72 0.30
C VAL A 370 4.71 -21.87 0.13
N GLN A 371 4.02 -21.94 -1.01
CA GLN A 371 2.94 -22.91 -1.28
C GLN A 371 1.81 -22.88 -0.22
N GLY A 372 1.63 -21.70 0.42
CA GLY A 372 0.56 -21.46 1.39
C GLY A 372 -0.80 -21.38 0.74
N ARG A 373 -1.86 -21.39 1.54
CA ARG A 373 -3.24 -21.35 1.05
C ARG A 373 -3.89 -19.99 1.22
N TYR A 374 -3.81 -19.38 2.40
CA TYR A 374 -4.47 -18.12 2.71
C TYR A 374 -3.51 -17.01 3.06
N ALA A 375 -3.74 -15.85 2.46
CA ALA A 375 -3.04 -14.62 2.80
C ALA A 375 -4.01 -13.56 3.34
N LEU A 376 -3.61 -12.86 4.39
CA LEU A 376 -4.24 -11.65 4.90
C LEU A 376 -3.47 -10.42 4.43
N VAL A 377 -4.18 -9.42 3.93
CA VAL A 377 -3.67 -8.07 3.65
C VAL A 377 -4.45 -7.10 4.51
N THR A 378 -3.77 -6.33 5.37
CA THR A 378 -4.44 -5.39 6.27
C THR A 378 -3.59 -4.15 6.54
N MET A 379 -4.25 -3.04 6.86
CA MET A 379 -3.58 -1.79 7.18
C MET A 379 -4.44 -0.84 7.99
N CYS A 380 -3.79 -0.01 8.79
CA CYS A 380 -4.38 1.14 9.44
C CYS A 380 -4.55 2.30 8.46
N ILE A 381 -5.43 3.21 8.79
CA ILE A 381 -5.80 4.36 7.96
C ILE A 381 -5.88 5.59 8.86
N GLY A 382 -5.28 6.68 8.46
CA GLY A 382 -5.40 7.96 9.16
C GLY A 382 -6.85 8.34 9.41
N GLY A 383 -7.17 8.86 10.62
CA GLY A 383 -8.53 9.15 11.04
C GLY A 383 -9.26 7.97 11.72
N GLY A 384 -8.62 6.80 11.86
CA GLY A 384 -9.11 5.67 12.65
C GLY A 384 -9.68 4.46 11.92
N PRO A 385 -9.94 4.48 10.59
CA PRO A 385 -10.38 3.25 9.93
C PRO A 385 -9.29 2.19 9.82
N GLY A 386 -9.72 0.93 9.56
CA GLY A 386 -8.89 -0.17 9.12
C GLY A 386 -9.56 -0.90 7.95
N ILE A 387 -8.77 -1.56 7.13
CA ILE A 387 -9.22 -2.41 6.04
C ILE A 387 -8.46 -3.73 6.07
N ALA A 388 -9.15 -4.82 5.76
CA ALA A 388 -8.56 -6.15 5.63
C ALA A 388 -9.17 -6.89 4.44
N ALA A 389 -8.35 -7.67 3.74
CA ALA A 389 -8.79 -8.59 2.68
C ALA A 389 -8.06 -9.93 2.82
N ILE A 390 -8.77 -11.03 2.51
CA ILE A 390 -8.25 -12.39 2.57
C ILE A 390 -8.26 -12.96 1.16
N PHE A 391 -7.11 -13.46 0.74
CA PHE A 391 -6.91 -14.11 -0.55
C PHE A 391 -6.58 -15.60 -0.36
N GLU A 392 -7.11 -16.43 -1.22
CA GLU A 392 -6.80 -17.86 -1.28
C GLU A 392 -6.01 -18.14 -2.56
N ARG A 393 -4.86 -18.82 -2.46
CA ARG A 393 -4.09 -19.28 -3.62
C ARG A 393 -4.88 -20.36 -4.38
N LEU A 394 -4.84 -20.28 -5.71
CA LEU A 394 -5.48 -21.22 -6.63
C LEU A 394 -4.44 -22.01 -7.45
#